data_8ca705d4f8b5a704a48dc2035947b5b5
#
_entry.id   8ca705d4f8b5a704a48dc2035947b5b5
#
_cell.length_a   1.000
_cell.length_b   1.000
_cell.length_c   1.000
_cell.angle_alpha   90.00
_cell.angle_beta   90.00
_cell.angle_gamma   90.00
#
_symmetry.space_group_name_H-M   'P 1'
#
loop_
_entity.id
_entity.type
_entity.pdbx_description
1 polymer ?
#
loop_
_entity_poly.entity_id
_entity_poly.type
_entity_poly.pdbx_seq_one_letter_code
_entity_poly.pdbx_strand_id
1 'polypeptide(L)'
;MPTPDSNARWRRALTAALGIAISVGLLLWALRGVSITEVLRHIRAAHPAPLAMAVVIATLTFPLRLIRWRLLLRDERGRPYRAIPLWHAIALGFTANNVLPLRAGELVRSYAAARLAPARFSTVFSSIAVERIFDALTVVTLLTLALLSPDLPPHLTVGGQSVAHMARAGAVAGAVGLLTAILVVAAPLTAERLVRRVLPFPRLASGIVGILEGVRQGLMVLRTPGRLAGVVFWSLVVWLANALAFYVAFAAFDIPVSYLGALLLQGLLILGISLPSTPGFFGPFEAVIVAVLALYGVPKDVAFSYALAFHITTFIPITLLGLWSLARNPGAFSRRRRAEAGP
;
A
#
# COMPACT_ATOMS: atom_id res chain seq x y z
N MET A 1 30.58 -22.48 4.71
CA MET A 1 29.58 -21.40 4.47
C MET A 1 29.80 -20.89 3.06
N PRO A 2 28.84 -20.98 2.13
CA PRO A 2 29.01 -20.42 0.80
C PRO A 2 29.14 -18.90 0.92
N THR A 3 30.16 -18.33 0.30
CA THR A 3 30.34 -16.88 0.17
C THR A 3 29.12 -16.33 -0.60
N PRO A 4 28.50 -15.24 -0.14
CA PRO A 4 27.37 -14.66 -0.87
C PRO A 4 27.88 -14.21 -2.25
N ASP A 5 27.24 -14.72 -3.33
CA ASP A 5 27.54 -14.39 -4.72
C ASP A 5 27.72 -12.88 -4.89
N SER A 6 28.88 -12.48 -5.40
CA SER A 6 29.18 -11.07 -5.71
C SER A 6 28.12 -10.46 -6.62
N ASN A 7 27.56 -11.23 -7.53
CA ASN A 7 26.44 -10.86 -8.41
C ASN A 7 25.14 -10.53 -7.65
N ALA A 8 24.84 -11.20 -6.55
CA ALA A 8 23.65 -10.92 -5.75
C ALA A 8 23.79 -9.62 -4.95
N ARG A 9 25.00 -9.31 -4.46
CA ARG A 9 25.31 -8.03 -3.78
C ARG A 9 25.25 -6.86 -4.75
N TRP A 10 25.86 -6.99 -5.92
CA TRP A 10 25.83 -5.98 -6.98
C TRP A 10 24.40 -5.67 -7.44
N ARG A 11 23.57 -6.67 -7.72
CA ARG A 11 22.16 -6.49 -8.10
C ARG A 11 21.36 -5.73 -7.03
N ARG A 12 21.54 -6.07 -5.76
CA ARG A 12 20.88 -5.37 -4.64
C ARG A 12 21.34 -3.92 -4.53
N ALA A 13 22.64 -3.65 -4.66
CA ALA A 13 23.19 -2.30 -4.66
C ALA A 13 22.68 -1.47 -5.83
N LEU A 14 22.62 -2.06 -7.05
CA LEU A 14 22.08 -1.41 -8.23
C LEU A 14 20.59 -1.06 -8.08
N THR A 15 19.77 -1.99 -7.55
CA THR A 15 18.35 -1.74 -7.32
C THR A 15 18.13 -0.65 -6.26
N ALA A 16 18.94 -0.63 -5.20
CA ALA A 16 18.88 0.43 -4.19
C ALA A 16 19.32 1.79 -4.77
N ALA A 17 20.40 1.81 -5.54
CA ALA A 17 20.89 3.03 -6.20
C ALA A 17 19.85 3.59 -7.19
N LEU A 18 19.22 2.72 -7.99
CA LEU A 18 18.14 3.11 -8.89
C LEU A 18 16.94 3.69 -8.14
N GLY A 19 16.52 3.04 -7.04
CA GLY A 19 15.44 3.53 -6.20
C GLY A 19 15.74 4.91 -5.60
N ILE A 20 16.97 5.13 -5.13
CA ILE A 20 17.43 6.44 -4.63
C ILE A 20 17.42 7.48 -5.76
N ALA A 21 17.95 7.14 -6.93
CA ALA A 21 17.99 8.04 -8.08
C ALA A 21 16.58 8.46 -8.53
N ILE A 22 15.63 7.51 -8.62
CA ILE A 22 14.23 7.79 -8.93
C ILE A 22 13.63 8.72 -7.88
N SER A 23 13.82 8.42 -6.60
CA SER A 23 13.26 9.21 -5.49
C SER A 23 13.80 10.64 -5.48
N VAL A 24 15.13 10.81 -5.63
CA VAL A 24 15.76 12.12 -5.70
C VAL A 24 15.28 12.88 -6.94
N GLY A 25 15.22 12.22 -8.10
CA GLY A 25 14.72 12.82 -9.34
C GLY A 25 13.28 13.32 -9.21
N LEU A 26 12.38 12.50 -8.62
CA LEU A 26 10.99 12.87 -8.39
C LEU A 26 10.85 13.99 -7.35
N LEU A 27 11.66 13.98 -6.30
CA LEU A 27 11.67 15.05 -5.30
C LEU A 27 12.15 16.37 -5.90
N LEU A 28 13.24 16.35 -6.69
CA LEU A 28 13.74 17.53 -7.40
C LEU A 28 12.72 18.04 -8.41
N TRP A 29 12.02 17.15 -9.12
CA TRP A 29 10.93 17.53 -10.01
C TRP A 29 9.77 18.18 -9.23
N ALA A 30 9.38 17.63 -8.09
CA ALA A 30 8.34 18.20 -7.24
C ALA A 30 8.73 19.56 -6.67
N LEU A 31 10.00 19.75 -6.32
CA LEU A 31 10.56 21.01 -5.81
C LEU A 31 10.83 22.05 -6.91
N ARG A 32 10.88 21.65 -8.19
CA ARG A 32 11.23 22.59 -9.27
C ARG A 32 10.23 23.73 -9.37
N GLY A 33 10.72 24.96 -9.16
CA GLY A 33 9.89 26.18 -9.15
C GLY A 33 9.08 26.40 -7.86
N VAL A 34 9.35 25.62 -6.80
CA VAL A 34 8.76 25.79 -5.47
C VAL A 34 9.72 26.58 -4.59
N SER A 35 9.22 27.63 -3.94
CA SER A 35 9.98 28.40 -2.96
C SER A 35 9.90 27.72 -1.58
N ILE A 36 11.04 27.37 -1.01
CA ILE A 36 11.09 26.79 0.35
C ILE A 36 10.51 27.75 1.39
N THR A 37 10.68 29.06 1.20
CA THR A 37 10.10 30.08 2.09
C THR A 37 8.58 30.03 2.05
N GLU A 38 7.97 29.88 0.86
CA GLU A 38 6.53 29.74 0.69
C GLU A 38 6.02 28.44 1.32
N VAL A 39 6.72 27.33 1.10
CA VAL A 39 6.39 26.05 1.73
C VAL A 39 6.34 26.16 3.25
N LEU A 40 7.35 26.77 3.86
CA LEU A 40 7.39 26.99 5.30
C LEU A 40 6.27 27.93 5.77
N ARG A 41 5.94 28.95 4.98
CA ARG A 41 4.84 29.86 5.25
C ARG A 41 3.50 29.10 5.25
N HIS A 42 3.22 28.31 4.22
CA HIS A 42 1.99 27.52 4.13
C HIS A 42 1.89 26.49 5.26
N ILE A 43 2.99 25.81 5.61
CA ILE A 43 2.98 24.85 6.73
C ILE A 43 2.71 25.54 8.07
N ARG A 44 3.27 26.74 8.28
CA ARG A 44 3.01 27.51 9.52
C ARG A 44 1.59 28.07 9.58
N ALA A 45 1.01 28.41 8.44
CA ALA A 45 -0.36 28.91 8.31
C ALA A 45 -1.41 27.78 8.32
N ALA A 46 -1.00 26.52 8.14
CA ALA A 46 -1.90 25.38 8.06
C ALA A 46 -2.73 25.21 9.34
N HIS A 47 -4.01 24.89 9.18
CA HIS A 47 -4.91 24.62 10.29
C HIS A 47 -4.53 23.32 11.00
N PRO A 48 -4.14 23.35 12.29
CA PRO A 48 -3.61 22.18 12.97
C PRO A 48 -4.69 21.12 13.27
N ALA A 49 -5.93 21.53 13.49
CA ALA A 49 -7.00 20.60 13.89
C ALA A 49 -7.38 19.61 12.77
N PRO A 50 -7.61 20.02 11.51
CA PRO A 50 -7.83 19.07 10.42
C PRO A 50 -6.61 18.16 10.20
N LEU A 51 -5.39 18.67 10.30
CA LEU A 51 -4.18 17.88 10.14
C LEU A 51 -4.06 16.81 11.25
N ALA A 52 -4.29 17.18 12.50
CA ALA A 52 -4.31 16.26 13.63
C ALA A 52 -5.42 15.19 13.47
N MET A 53 -6.61 15.59 13.03
CA MET A 53 -7.71 14.66 12.76
C MET A 53 -7.34 13.67 11.65
N ALA A 54 -6.69 14.12 10.59
CA ALA A 54 -6.21 13.27 9.51
C ALA A 54 -5.19 12.24 10.01
N VAL A 55 -4.27 12.63 10.90
CA VAL A 55 -3.31 11.72 11.54
C VAL A 55 -4.02 10.68 12.40
N VAL A 56 -5.04 11.08 13.16
CA VAL A 56 -5.88 10.16 13.96
C VAL A 56 -6.57 9.15 13.04
N ILE A 57 -7.22 9.60 11.96
CA ILE A 57 -7.90 8.73 11.01
C ILE A 57 -6.91 7.76 10.36
N ALA A 58 -5.75 8.25 9.89
CA ALA A 58 -4.71 7.41 9.30
C ALA A 58 -4.22 6.35 10.30
N THR A 59 -4.03 6.71 11.56
CA THR A 59 -3.61 5.77 12.62
C THR A 59 -4.72 4.76 12.94
N LEU A 60 -5.98 5.16 12.93
CA LEU A 60 -7.12 4.26 13.14
C LEU A 60 -7.27 3.21 12.02
N THR A 61 -6.64 3.38 10.87
CA THR A 61 -6.60 2.30 9.86
C THR A 61 -5.90 1.04 10.36
N PHE A 62 -5.02 1.13 11.37
CA PHE A 62 -4.29 -0.03 11.94
C PHE A 62 -5.22 -1.03 12.64
N PRO A 63 -6.08 -0.64 13.60
CA PRO A 63 -7.06 -1.57 14.17
C PRO A 63 -8.03 -2.12 13.12
N LEU A 64 -8.42 -1.35 12.10
CA LEU A 64 -9.26 -1.83 11.00
C LEU A 64 -8.55 -2.94 10.20
N ARG A 65 -7.26 -2.75 9.88
CA ARG A 65 -6.41 -3.77 9.24
C ARG A 65 -6.27 -5.02 10.12
N LEU A 66 -6.14 -4.86 11.43
CA LEU A 66 -6.09 -5.99 12.36
C LEU A 66 -7.38 -6.81 12.35
N ILE A 67 -8.55 -6.15 12.40
CA ILE A 67 -9.85 -6.81 12.33
C ILE A 67 -9.96 -7.62 11.03
N ARG A 68 -9.65 -7.00 9.89
CA ARG A 68 -9.66 -7.66 8.58
C ARG A 68 -8.68 -8.84 8.53
N TRP A 69 -7.46 -8.66 9.02
CA TRP A 69 -6.45 -9.71 8.97
C TRP A 69 -6.83 -10.92 9.82
N ARG A 70 -7.52 -10.73 10.94
CA ARG A 70 -8.06 -11.81 11.77
C ARG A 70 -9.18 -12.61 11.08
N LEU A 71 -9.79 -12.10 10.02
CA LEU A 71 -10.69 -12.86 9.16
C LEU A 71 -9.92 -13.76 8.18
N LEU A 72 -8.77 -13.32 7.71
CA LEU A 72 -7.92 -14.03 6.76
C LEU A 72 -7.02 -15.06 7.44
N LEU A 73 -6.37 -14.68 8.55
CA LEU A 73 -5.41 -15.53 9.25
C LEU A 73 -6.09 -16.31 10.38
N ARG A 74 -6.18 -17.64 10.20
CA ARG A 74 -6.82 -18.57 11.12
C ARG A 74 -5.89 -19.73 11.47
N ASP A 75 -6.12 -20.34 12.65
CA ASP A 75 -5.47 -21.59 13.04
C ASP A 75 -6.06 -22.80 12.29
N GLU A 76 -5.46 -23.97 12.46
CA GLU A 76 -5.90 -25.24 11.82
C GLU A 76 -7.35 -25.62 12.20
N ARG A 77 -7.87 -25.09 13.31
CA ARG A 77 -9.26 -25.30 13.78
C ARG A 77 -10.21 -24.18 13.31
N GLY A 78 -9.73 -23.29 12.43
CA GLY A 78 -10.52 -22.17 11.90
C GLY A 78 -10.75 -21.01 12.90
N ARG A 79 -10.06 -20.96 14.05
CA ARG A 79 -10.20 -19.91 15.06
C ARG A 79 -9.24 -18.74 14.77
N PRO A 80 -9.63 -17.49 15.11
CA PRO A 80 -8.75 -16.34 14.94
C PRO A 80 -7.61 -16.38 15.96
N TYR A 81 -6.41 -16.00 15.52
CA TYR A 81 -5.31 -15.77 16.45
C TYR A 81 -5.58 -14.58 17.38
N ARG A 82 -4.87 -14.52 18.51
CA ARG A 82 -4.96 -13.40 19.46
C ARG A 82 -4.59 -12.08 18.77
N ALA A 83 -5.29 -11.00 19.12
CA ALA A 83 -5.16 -9.70 18.47
C ALA A 83 -3.78 -9.04 18.73
N ILE A 84 -3.30 -9.08 19.98
CA ILE A 84 -2.07 -8.37 20.41
C ILE A 84 -0.82 -8.78 19.62
N PRO A 85 -0.50 -10.08 19.45
CA PRO A 85 0.62 -10.51 18.61
C PRO A 85 0.52 -10.01 17.16
N LEU A 86 -0.68 -10.05 16.58
CA LEU A 86 -0.91 -9.60 15.21
C LEU A 86 -0.83 -8.07 15.09
N TRP A 87 -1.26 -7.33 16.09
CA TRP A 87 -1.09 -5.88 16.18
C TRP A 87 0.39 -5.50 16.11
N HIS A 88 1.21 -6.11 16.95
CA HIS A 88 2.65 -5.86 16.95
C HIS A 88 3.29 -6.22 15.59
N ALA A 89 2.86 -7.31 14.97
CA ALA A 89 3.36 -7.69 13.66
C ALA A 89 2.98 -6.67 12.56
N ILE A 90 1.75 -6.12 12.58
CA ILE A 90 1.33 -5.05 11.66
C ILE A 90 2.21 -3.81 11.87
N ALA A 91 2.35 -3.33 13.11
CA ALA A 91 3.14 -2.14 13.43
C ALA A 91 4.60 -2.29 12.97
N LEU A 92 5.24 -3.45 13.26
CA LEU A 92 6.59 -3.76 12.82
C LEU A 92 6.71 -3.79 11.28
N GLY A 93 5.72 -4.35 10.58
CA GLY A 93 5.71 -4.40 9.12
C GLY A 93 5.64 -2.99 8.51
N PHE A 94 4.77 -2.12 8.99
CA PHE A 94 4.66 -0.74 8.50
C PHE A 94 5.91 0.07 8.80
N THR A 95 6.46 -0.03 10.01
CA THR A 95 7.73 0.62 10.35
C THR A 95 8.88 0.12 9.48
N ALA A 96 8.90 -1.19 9.18
CA ALA A 96 9.89 -1.72 8.25
C ALA A 96 9.77 -1.14 6.84
N ASN A 97 8.58 -0.88 6.34
CA ASN A 97 8.38 -0.19 5.05
C ASN A 97 8.85 1.28 5.11
N ASN A 98 8.74 1.93 6.28
CA ASN A 98 9.20 3.29 6.47
C ASN A 98 10.73 3.39 6.55
N VAL A 99 11.41 2.37 7.09
CA VAL A 99 12.85 2.45 7.42
C VAL A 99 13.71 1.60 6.48
N LEU A 100 13.17 0.47 5.99
CA LEU A 100 13.93 -0.46 5.15
C LEU A 100 13.64 -0.22 3.66
N PRO A 101 14.66 -0.39 2.80
CA PRO A 101 14.44 -0.36 1.35
C PRO A 101 13.67 -1.61 0.88
N LEU A 102 13.21 -1.57 -0.38
CA LEU A 102 12.58 -2.69 -1.09
C LEU A 102 11.27 -3.20 -0.47
N ARG A 103 10.57 -2.37 0.32
CA ARG A 103 9.27 -2.73 0.91
C ARG A 103 9.29 -4.06 1.67
N ALA A 104 10.33 -4.26 2.46
CA ALA A 104 10.51 -5.48 3.24
C ALA A 104 9.44 -5.69 4.34
N GLY A 105 8.50 -4.77 4.49
CA GLY A 105 7.50 -4.78 5.56
C GLY A 105 6.60 -6.00 5.57
N GLU A 106 6.20 -6.53 4.40
CA GLU A 106 5.40 -7.75 4.34
C GLU A 106 6.18 -8.98 4.86
N LEU A 107 7.48 -9.07 4.54
CA LEU A 107 8.35 -10.13 5.05
C LEU A 107 8.56 -9.98 6.56
N VAL A 108 8.84 -8.75 7.02
CA VAL A 108 8.99 -8.42 8.45
C VAL A 108 7.72 -8.74 9.22
N ARG A 109 6.54 -8.33 8.70
CA ARG A 109 5.24 -8.64 9.28
C ARG A 109 4.99 -10.15 9.36
N SER A 110 5.32 -10.89 8.29
CA SER A 110 5.17 -12.35 8.25
C SER A 110 6.05 -13.04 9.28
N TYR A 111 7.31 -12.62 9.37
CA TYR A 111 8.26 -13.17 10.32
C TYR A 111 7.87 -12.84 11.76
N ALA A 112 7.52 -11.58 12.05
CA ALA A 112 7.10 -11.16 13.38
C ALA A 112 5.83 -11.91 13.84
N ALA A 113 4.82 -12.04 12.98
CA ALA A 113 3.61 -12.78 13.33
C ALA A 113 3.89 -14.26 13.58
N ALA A 114 4.74 -14.91 12.77
CA ALA A 114 5.12 -16.30 12.98
C ALA A 114 5.94 -16.53 14.27
N ARG A 115 6.54 -15.47 14.80
CA ARG A 115 7.28 -15.52 16.07
C ARG A 115 6.42 -15.19 17.28
N LEU A 116 5.52 -14.23 17.13
CA LEU A 116 4.69 -13.72 18.23
C LEU A 116 3.39 -14.53 18.42
N ALA A 117 2.93 -15.22 17.38
CA ALA A 117 1.77 -16.09 17.40
C ALA A 117 2.18 -17.54 17.05
N PRO A 118 1.42 -18.58 17.48
CA PRO A 118 1.70 -19.97 17.14
C PRO A 118 1.27 -20.26 15.68
N ALA A 119 1.83 -19.51 14.73
CA ALA A 119 1.51 -19.59 13.30
C ALA A 119 2.74 -19.96 12.47
N ARG A 120 2.55 -20.71 11.40
CA ARG A 120 3.63 -21.03 10.45
C ARG A 120 3.88 -19.82 9.56
N PHE A 121 5.15 -19.53 9.26
CA PHE A 121 5.52 -18.42 8.36
C PHE A 121 4.78 -18.49 7.01
N SER A 122 4.71 -19.66 6.40
CA SER A 122 4.01 -19.86 5.12
C SER A 122 2.53 -19.48 5.18
N THR A 123 1.83 -19.88 6.25
CA THR A 123 0.41 -19.55 6.47
C THR A 123 0.21 -18.04 6.63
N VAL A 124 1.08 -17.40 7.40
CA VAL A 124 1.05 -15.94 7.59
C VAL A 124 1.31 -15.23 6.26
N PHE A 125 2.36 -15.62 5.55
CA PHE A 125 2.73 -15.02 4.28
C PHE A 125 1.62 -15.16 3.22
N SER A 126 1.02 -16.35 3.10
CA SER A 126 -0.13 -16.59 2.22
C SER A 126 -1.33 -15.70 2.58
N SER A 127 -1.63 -15.51 3.87
CA SER A 127 -2.71 -14.64 4.30
C SER A 127 -2.48 -13.16 3.92
N ILE A 128 -1.22 -12.71 3.96
CA ILE A 128 -0.83 -11.36 3.51
C ILE A 128 -0.94 -11.25 1.99
N ALA A 129 -0.55 -12.28 1.23
CA ALA A 129 -0.73 -12.29 -0.22
C ALA A 129 -2.20 -12.16 -0.62
N VAL A 130 -3.11 -12.89 0.05
CA VAL A 130 -4.56 -12.75 -0.16
C VAL A 130 -5.03 -11.35 0.22
N GLU A 131 -4.54 -10.78 1.32
CA GLU A 131 -4.82 -9.40 1.73
C GLU A 131 -4.45 -8.42 0.60
N ARG A 132 -3.28 -8.58 -0.05
CA ARG A 132 -2.85 -7.72 -1.18
C ARG A 132 -3.79 -7.81 -2.39
N ILE A 133 -4.37 -8.97 -2.65
CA ILE A 133 -5.34 -9.13 -3.74
C ILE A 133 -6.60 -8.30 -3.45
N PHE A 134 -7.17 -8.42 -2.25
CA PHE A 134 -8.34 -7.62 -1.87
C PHE A 134 -8.02 -6.12 -1.84
N ASP A 135 -6.83 -5.73 -1.41
CA ASP A 135 -6.37 -4.35 -1.48
C ASP A 135 -6.34 -3.85 -2.93
N ALA A 136 -5.72 -4.59 -3.85
CA ALA A 136 -5.64 -4.23 -5.26
C ALA A 136 -7.04 -4.10 -5.90
N LEU A 137 -7.92 -5.09 -5.67
CA LEU A 137 -9.30 -5.04 -6.17
C LEU A 137 -10.04 -3.82 -5.64
N THR A 138 -9.93 -3.53 -4.35
CA THR A 138 -10.59 -2.38 -3.72
C THR A 138 -10.06 -1.07 -4.27
N VAL A 139 -8.73 -0.92 -4.36
CA VAL A 139 -8.09 0.30 -4.87
C VAL A 139 -8.45 0.54 -6.33
N VAL A 140 -8.41 -0.48 -7.18
CA VAL A 140 -8.81 -0.35 -8.59
C VAL A 140 -10.28 0.05 -8.71
N THR A 141 -11.17 -0.55 -7.89
CA THR A 141 -12.59 -0.18 -7.87
C THR A 141 -12.78 1.29 -7.48
N LEU A 142 -12.16 1.74 -6.39
CA LEU A 142 -12.28 3.11 -5.90
C LEU A 142 -11.64 4.11 -6.87
N LEU A 143 -10.51 3.77 -7.47
CA LEU A 143 -9.87 4.58 -8.51
C LEU A 143 -10.74 4.71 -9.75
N THR A 144 -11.34 3.60 -10.20
CA THR A 144 -12.27 3.62 -11.34
C THR A 144 -13.47 4.55 -11.07
N LEU A 145 -14.05 4.46 -9.87
CA LEU A 145 -15.14 5.36 -9.46
C LEU A 145 -14.69 6.83 -9.42
N ALA A 146 -13.49 7.09 -8.90
CA ALA A 146 -12.93 8.44 -8.85
C ALA A 146 -12.65 9.01 -10.25
N LEU A 147 -12.20 8.19 -11.20
CA LEU A 147 -11.98 8.60 -12.59
C LEU A 147 -13.27 8.90 -13.35
N LEU A 148 -14.41 8.39 -12.89
CA LEU A 148 -15.74 8.71 -13.43
C LEU A 148 -16.37 9.94 -12.76
N SER A 149 -15.66 10.58 -11.81
CA SER A 149 -16.17 11.75 -11.12
C SER A 149 -16.41 12.94 -12.06
N PRO A 150 -17.54 13.64 -11.91
CA PRO A 150 -17.79 14.89 -12.62
C PRO A 150 -16.88 16.05 -12.16
N ASP A 151 -16.22 15.90 -11.00
CA ASP A 151 -15.32 16.92 -10.44
C ASP A 151 -13.98 17.03 -11.18
N LEU A 152 -13.67 16.07 -12.07
CA LEU A 152 -12.50 16.17 -12.92
C LEU A 152 -12.71 17.27 -13.98
N PRO A 153 -11.84 18.31 -14.01
CA PRO A 153 -12.01 19.41 -14.93
C PRO A 153 -11.99 18.96 -16.40
N PRO A 154 -13.09 19.10 -17.14
CA PRO A 154 -13.21 18.53 -18.50
C PRO A 154 -12.38 19.28 -19.54
N HIS A 155 -11.97 20.51 -19.25
CA HIS A 155 -11.21 21.39 -20.16
C HIS A 155 -9.70 21.29 -19.97
N LEU A 156 -9.22 20.55 -18.95
CA LEU A 156 -7.79 20.35 -18.76
C LEU A 156 -7.23 19.41 -19.81
N THR A 157 -6.09 19.82 -20.40
CA THR A 157 -5.33 19.00 -21.34
C THR A 157 -3.93 18.72 -20.78
N VAL A 158 -3.47 17.49 -20.93
CA VAL A 158 -2.10 17.07 -20.62
C VAL A 158 -1.52 16.45 -21.89
N GLY A 159 -0.42 17.01 -22.38
CA GLY A 159 0.18 16.54 -23.64
C GLY A 159 -0.75 16.65 -24.85
N GLY A 160 -1.66 17.64 -24.86
CA GLY A 160 -2.65 17.85 -25.95
C GLY A 160 -3.88 16.95 -25.87
N GLN A 161 -3.98 16.06 -24.89
CA GLN A 161 -5.15 15.20 -24.69
C GLN A 161 -6.01 15.69 -23.51
N SER A 162 -7.33 15.63 -23.66
CA SER A 162 -8.27 15.97 -22.59
C SER A 162 -8.10 15.02 -21.38
N VAL A 163 -7.93 15.59 -20.18
CA VAL A 163 -7.86 14.83 -18.94
C VAL A 163 -9.12 13.98 -18.74
N ALA A 164 -10.31 14.50 -19.10
CA ALA A 164 -11.56 13.74 -19.03
C ALA A 164 -11.55 12.51 -19.96
N HIS A 165 -10.94 12.61 -21.16
CA HIS A 165 -10.79 11.46 -22.05
C HIS A 165 -9.84 10.41 -21.50
N MET A 166 -8.69 10.86 -20.98
CA MET A 166 -7.70 9.97 -20.33
C MET A 166 -8.31 9.28 -19.10
N ALA A 167 -9.09 10.02 -18.30
CA ALA A 167 -9.78 9.48 -17.13
C ALA A 167 -10.79 8.39 -17.52
N ARG A 168 -11.63 8.64 -18.56
CA ARG A 168 -12.58 7.64 -19.05
C ARG A 168 -11.87 6.38 -19.60
N ALA A 169 -10.80 6.55 -20.36
CA ALA A 169 -9.99 5.43 -20.84
C ALA A 169 -9.37 4.65 -19.68
N GLY A 170 -8.84 5.35 -18.68
CA GLY A 170 -8.33 4.75 -17.45
C GLY A 170 -9.40 4.01 -16.64
N ALA A 171 -10.62 4.57 -16.55
CA ALA A 171 -11.75 3.93 -15.87
C ALA A 171 -12.17 2.64 -16.61
N VAL A 172 -12.25 2.66 -17.94
CA VAL A 172 -12.54 1.46 -18.76
C VAL A 172 -11.45 0.41 -18.56
N ALA A 173 -10.17 0.80 -18.63
CA ALA A 173 -9.05 -0.11 -18.40
C ALA A 173 -9.08 -0.69 -16.98
N GLY A 174 -9.37 0.14 -15.98
CA GLY A 174 -9.55 -0.28 -14.59
C GLY A 174 -10.70 -1.27 -14.41
N ALA A 175 -11.87 -1.00 -15.02
CA ALA A 175 -13.02 -1.89 -14.98
C ALA A 175 -12.73 -3.24 -15.67
N VAL A 176 -12.07 -3.23 -16.81
CA VAL A 176 -11.64 -4.46 -17.51
C VAL A 176 -10.62 -5.23 -16.67
N GLY A 177 -9.63 -4.53 -16.10
CA GLY A 177 -8.65 -5.14 -15.19
C GLY A 177 -9.30 -5.76 -13.95
N LEU A 178 -10.25 -5.06 -13.32
CA LEU A 178 -11.01 -5.54 -12.19
C LEU A 178 -11.83 -6.78 -12.54
N LEU A 179 -12.58 -6.74 -13.65
CA LEU A 179 -13.36 -7.88 -14.13
C LEU A 179 -12.46 -9.09 -14.42
N THR A 180 -11.33 -8.87 -15.07
CA THR A 180 -10.34 -9.92 -15.33
C THR A 180 -9.82 -10.52 -14.02
N ALA A 181 -9.47 -9.69 -13.04
CA ALA A 181 -9.00 -10.16 -11.74
C ALA A 181 -10.08 -10.95 -11.00
N ILE A 182 -11.34 -10.48 -11.02
CA ILE A 182 -12.47 -11.22 -10.43
C ILE A 182 -12.65 -12.58 -11.12
N LEU A 183 -12.62 -12.62 -12.46
CA LEU A 183 -12.75 -13.88 -13.22
C LEU A 183 -11.62 -14.86 -12.92
N VAL A 184 -10.37 -14.37 -12.81
CA VAL A 184 -9.21 -15.18 -12.43
C VAL A 184 -9.39 -15.78 -11.04
N VAL A 185 -9.90 -15.00 -10.08
CA VAL A 185 -10.15 -15.44 -8.71
C VAL A 185 -11.33 -16.41 -8.64
N ALA A 186 -12.41 -16.13 -9.39
CA ALA A 186 -13.63 -16.95 -9.38
C ALA A 186 -13.45 -18.28 -10.14
N ALA A 187 -12.64 -18.30 -11.20
CA ALA A 187 -12.42 -19.46 -12.05
C ALA A 187 -10.93 -19.78 -12.26
N PRO A 188 -10.19 -20.13 -11.19
CA PRO A 188 -8.73 -20.29 -11.26
C PRO A 188 -8.27 -21.39 -12.22
N LEU A 189 -9.03 -22.49 -12.37
CA LEU A 189 -8.70 -23.57 -13.32
C LEU A 189 -8.85 -23.12 -14.78
N THR A 190 -9.79 -22.25 -15.05
CA THR A 190 -9.98 -21.67 -16.40
C THR A 190 -8.87 -20.67 -16.68
N ALA A 191 -8.50 -19.84 -15.68
CA ALA A 191 -7.38 -18.92 -15.77
C ALA A 191 -6.06 -19.65 -16.01
N GLU A 192 -5.80 -20.76 -15.31
CA GLU A 192 -4.62 -21.60 -15.53
C GLU A 192 -4.54 -22.14 -16.96
N ARG A 193 -5.64 -22.70 -17.48
CA ARG A 193 -5.69 -23.22 -18.87
C ARG A 193 -5.45 -22.10 -19.88
N LEU A 194 -6.01 -20.92 -19.65
CA LEU A 194 -5.84 -19.77 -20.53
C LEU A 194 -4.37 -19.28 -20.50
N VAL A 195 -3.77 -19.16 -19.32
CA VAL A 195 -2.37 -18.76 -19.15
C VAL A 195 -1.44 -19.72 -19.91
N ARG A 196 -1.64 -21.03 -19.76
CA ARG A 196 -0.83 -22.05 -20.48
C ARG A 196 -1.04 -22.01 -21.98
N ARG A 197 -2.24 -21.61 -22.46
CA ARG A 197 -2.57 -21.54 -23.89
C ARG A 197 -2.04 -20.27 -24.55
N VAL A 198 -2.05 -19.13 -23.84
CA VAL A 198 -1.71 -17.82 -24.39
C VAL A 198 -0.23 -17.49 -24.24
N LEU A 199 0.43 -17.98 -23.17
CA LEU A 199 1.82 -17.65 -22.90
C LEU A 199 2.77 -18.69 -23.55
N PRO A 200 3.57 -18.28 -24.55
CA PRO A 200 4.48 -19.19 -25.26
C PRO A 200 5.74 -19.55 -24.43
N PHE A 201 5.92 -18.91 -23.26
CA PHE A 201 7.11 -19.12 -22.40
C PHE A 201 6.78 -20.02 -21.20
N PRO A 202 7.17 -21.31 -21.19
CA PRO A 202 6.79 -22.29 -20.16
C PRO A 202 7.20 -21.87 -18.73
N ARG A 203 8.37 -21.24 -18.58
CA ARG A 203 8.85 -20.76 -17.25
C ARG A 203 8.00 -19.60 -16.71
N LEU A 204 7.56 -18.69 -17.57
CA LEU A 204 6.69 -17.60 -17.18
C LEU A 204 5.27 -18.11 -16.88
N ALA A 205 4.75 -18.99 -17.73
CA ALA A 205 3.45 -19.64 -17.52
C ALA A 205 3.39 -20.41 -16.21
N SER A 206 4.41 -21.23 -15.90
CA SER A 206 4.47 -21.98 -14.65
C SER A 206 4.59 -21.06 -13.41
N GLY A 207 5.31 -19.95 -13.51
CA GLY A 207 5.38 -18.95 -12.44
C GLY A 207 4.01 -18.32 -12.15
N ILE A 208 3.29 -17.92 -13.20
CA ILE A 208 1.95 -17.34 -13.07
C ILE A 208 0.94 -18.37 -12.53
N VAL A 209 0.99 -19.60 -13.02
CA VAL A 209 0.15 -20.70 -12.53
C VAL A 209 0.42 -20.99 -11.05
N GLY A 210 1.69 -20.98 -10.62
CA GLY A 210 2.05 -21.12 -9.21
C GLY A 210 1.47 -20.00 -8.32
N ILE A 211 1.44 -18.77 -8.83
CA ILE A 211 0.78 -17.65 -8.15
C ILE A 211 -0.74 -17.88 -8.07
N LEU A 212 -1.38 -18.28 -9.18
CA LEU A 212 -2.83 -18.58 -9.21
C LEU A 212 -3.20 -19.70 -8.24
N GLU A 213 -2.37 -20.71 -8.11
CA GLU A 213 -2.58 -21.81 -7.16
C GLU A 213 -2.41 -21.37 -5.71
N GLY A 214 -1.42 -20.52 -5.40
CA GLY A 214 -1.26 -19.88 -4.10
C GLY A 214 -2.46 -19.00 -3.73
N VAL A 215 -2.97 -18.24 -4.70
CA VAL A 215 -4.21 -17.45 -4.56
C VAL A 215 -5.41 -18.37 -4.28
N ARG A 216 -5.56 -19.45 -5.03
CA ARG A 216 -6.63 -20.43 -4.83
C ARG A 216 -6.59 -21.04 -3.42
N GLN A 217 -5.41 -21.45 -2.96
CA GLN A 217 -5.25 -22.01 -1.61
C GLN A 217 -5.56 -20.97 -0.52
N GLY A 218 -5.12 -19.73 -0.70
CA GLY A 218 -5.44 -18.63 0.21
C GLY A 218 -6.94 -18.30 0.25
N LEU A 219 -7.62 -18.34 -0.91
CA LEU A 219 -9.06 -18.12 -1.01
C LEU A 219 -9.89 -19.27 -0.42
N MET A 220 -9.33 -20.48 -0.31
CA MET A 220 -10.00 -21.59 0.37
C MET A 220 -10.32 -21.28 1.84
N VAL A 221 -9.59 -20.38 2.48
CA VAL A 221 -9.88 -19.85 3.82
C VAL A 221 -11.19 -19.04 3.82
N LEU A 222 -11.61 -18.51 2.67
CA LEU A 222 -12.80 -17.68 2.48
C LEU A 222 -14.03 -18.45 1.95
N ARG A 223 -14.05 -19.77 2.06
CA ARG A 223 -15.15 -20.61 1.58
C ARG A 223 -16.51 -20.30 2.26
N THR A 224 -16.53 -19.62 3.39
CA THR A 224 -17.76 -19.15 4.02
C THR A 224 -18.14 -17.77 3.46
N PRO A 225 -19.35 -17.61 2.87
CA PRO A 225 -19.80 -16.35 2.28
C PRO A 225 -19.70 -15.16 3.25
N GLY A 226 -20.00 -15.38 4.54
CA GLY A 226 -19.89 -14.33 5.55
C GLY A 226 -18.47 -13.85 5.81
N ARG A 227 -17.45 -14.72 5.69
CA ARG A 227 -16.03 -14.28 5.82
C ARG A 227 -15.61 -13.48 4.60
N LEU A 228 -15.97 -13.94 3.42
CA LEU A 228 -15.69 -13.21 2.18
C LEU A 228 -16.31 -11.81 2.23
N ALA A 229 -17.60 -11.71 2.57
CA ALA A 229 -18.29 -10.45 2.75
C ALA A 229 -17.60 -9.56 3.79
N GLY A 230 -17.18 -10.14 4.92
CA GLY A 230 -16.44 -9.44 5.96
C GLY A 230 -15.09 -8.90 5.48
N VAL A 231 -14.33 -9.68 4.70
CA VAL A 231 -13.03 -9.22 4.14
C VAL A 231 -13.25 -8.10 3.13
N VAL A 232 -14.22 -8.21 2.24
CA VAL A 232 -14.59 -7.16 1.27
C VAL A 232 -15.01 -5.89 2.00
N PHE A 233 -15.94 -6.01 2.97
CA PHE A 233 -16.40 -4.88 3.77
C PHE A 233 -15.25 -4.16 4.47
N TRP A 234 -14.41 -4.88 5.21
CA TRP A 234 -13.28 -4.26 5.92
C TRP A 234 -12.20 -3.74 4.99
N SER A 235 -12.05 -4.30 3.78
CA SER A 235 -11.16 -3.73 2.76
C SER A 235 -11.69 -2.36 2.30
N LEU A 236 -12.97 -2.25 2.00
CA LEU A 236 -13.60 -0.97 1.68
C LEU A 236 -13.44 0.03 2.83
N VAL A 237 -13.78 -0.36 4.07
CA VAL A 237 -13.65 0.51 5.24
C VAL A 237 -12.22 1.02 5.43
N VAL A 238 -11.21 0.15 5.31
CA VAL A 238 -9.79 0.55 5.41
C VAL A 238 -9.41 1.56 4.35
N TRP A 239 -9.78 1.33 3.09
CA TRP A 239 -9.38 2.18 1.98
C TRP A 239 -10.18 3.49 1.92
N LEU A 240 -11.46 3.46 2.28
CA LEU A 240 -12.27 4.69 2.44
C LEU A 240 -11.77 5.53 3.62
N ALA A 241 -11.46 4.91 4.77
CA ALA A 241 -10.88 5.64 5.90
C ALA A 241 -9.51 6.27 5.55
N ASN A 242 -8.71 5.57 4.75
CA ASN A 242 -7.42 6.09 4.30
C ASN A 242 -7.61 7.32 3.36
N ALA A 243 -8.56 7.26 2.41
CA ALA A 243 -8.93 8.40 1.58
C ALA A 243 -9.53 9.56 2.41
N LEU A 244 -10.29 9.24 3.46
CA LEU A 244 -10.82 10.24 4.37
C LEU A 244 -9.71 11.01 5.10
N ALA A 245 -8.60 10.35 5.44
CA ALA A 245 -7.45 11.04 6.02
C ALA A 245 -6.84 12.07 5.05
N PHE A 246 -6.69 11.75 3.76
CA PHE A 246 -6.26 12.70 2.73
C PHE A 246 -7.25 13.86 2.61
N TYR A 247 -8.54 13.55 2.52
CA TYR A 247 -9.59 14.55 2.37
C TYR A 247 -9.66 15.52 3.55
N VAL A 248 -9.64 15.03 4.78
CA VAL A 248 -9.65 15.87 5.98
C VAL A 248 -8.41 16.76 6.05
N ALA A 249 -7.24 16.23 5.62
CA ALA A 249 -6.01 17.01 5.58
C ALA A 249 -6.05 18.13 4.51
N PHE A 250 -6.87 18.03 3.44
CA PHE A 250 -7.05 19.13 2.49
C PHE A 250 -7.53 20.41 3.19
N ALA A 251 -8.44 20.28 4.16
CA ALA A 251 -8.95 21.42 4.91
C ALA A 251 -7.88 22.12 5.77
N ALA A 252 -6.74 21.46 6.05
CA ALA A 252 -5.63 22.12 6.75
C ALA A 252 -4.91 23.16 5.89
N PHE A 253 -5.04 23.08 4.56
CA PHE A 253 -4.38 23.92 3.57
C PHE A 253 -5.39 24.64 2.66
N ASP A 254 -6.66 24.68 3.03
CA ASP A 254 -7.76 25.28 2.25
C ASP A 254 -7.82 24.74 0.79
N ILE A 255 -7.51 23.47 0.59
CA ILE A 255 -7.52 22.82 -0.71
C ILE A 255 -8.97 22.40 -1.07
N PRO A 256 -9.60 22.99 -2.12
CA PRO A 256 -11.00 22.77 -2.45
C PRO A 256 -11.19 21.51 -3.33
N VAL A 257 -10.64 20.38 -2.90
CA VAL A 257 -10.73 19.10 -3.62
C VAL A 257 -11.72 18.19 -2.90
N SER A 258 -12.63 17.59 -3.66
CA SER A 258 -13.68 16.70 -3.13
C SER A 258 -13.12 15.39 -2.59
N TYR A 259 -13.98 14.63 -1.88
CA TYR A 259 -13.62 13.28 -1.43
C TYR A 259 -13.31 12.31 -2.59
N LEU A 260 -13.98 12.49 -3.75
CA LEU A 260 -13.65 11.72 -4.96
C LEU A 260 -12.26 12.07 -5.47
N GLY A 261 -11.84 13.34 -5.37
CA GLY A 261 -10.46 13.74 -5.64
C GLY A 261 -9.44 13.11 -4.67
N ALA A 262 -9.80 12.94 -3.40
CA ALA A 262 -8.96 12.21 -2.45
C ALA A 262 -8.86 10.71 -2.77
N LEU A 263 -9.92 10.09 -3.28
CA LEU A 263 -9.88 8.71 -3.80
C LEU A 263 -8.98 8.59 -5.03
N LEU A 264 -9.06 9.56 -5.95
CA LEU A 264 -8.16 9.63 -7.10
C LEU A 264 -6.70 9.75 -6.66
N LEU A 265 -6.44 10.70 -5.75
CA LEU A 265 -5.11 10.91 -5.18
C LEU A 265 -4.57 9.62 -4.56
N GLN A 266 -5.34 8.97 -3.71
CA GLN A 266 -4.96 7.71 -3.06
C GLN A 266 -4.65 6.61 -4.07
N GLY A 267 -5.50 6.42 -5.08
CA GLY A 267 -5.33 5.38 -6.10
C GLY A 267 -4.05 5.59 -6.91
N LEU A 268 -3.81 6.81 -7.38
CA LEU A 268 -2.60 7.16 -8.13
C LEU A 268 -1.36 7.13 -7.25
N LEU A 269 -1.48 7.52 -5.97
CA LEU A 269 -0.39 7.45 -5.01
C LEU A 269 0.09 6.01 -4.79
N ILE A 270 -0.82 5.05 -4.67
CA ILE A 270 -0.46 3.64 -4.52
C ILE A 270 0.30 3.13 -5.74
N LEU A 271 -0.10 3.53 -6.94
CA LEU A 271 0.63 3.18 -8.16
C LEU A 271 2.02 3.84 -8.19
N GLY A 272 2.10 5.12 -7.85
CA GLY A 272 3.36 5.87 -7.84
C GLY A 272 4.37 5.34 -6.82
N ILE A 273 3.91 5.10 -5.58
CA ILE A 273 4.79 4.53 -4.55
C ILE A 273 5.10 3.04 -4.80
N SER A 274 4.44 2.36 -5.76
CA SER A 274 4.80 0.98 -6.16
C SER A 274 6.13 0.89 -6.90
N LEU A 275 6.62 2.00 -7.41
CA LEU A 275 7.97 2.08 -8.00
C LEU A 275 9.05 1.84 -6.94
N PRO A 276 10.20 1.26 -7.31
CA PRO A 276 11.36 1.20 -6.43
C PRO A 276 11.71 2.61 -5.96
N SER A 277 11.80 2.80 -4.65
CA SER A 277 11.97 4.12 -4.06
C SER A 277 12.81 4.06 -2.78
N THR A 278 13.15 5.23 -2.23
CA THR A 278 13.80 5.37 -0.93
C THR A 278 12.93 4.80 0.19
N PRO A 279 13.53 4.43 1.33
CA PRO A 279 12.78 4.19 2.55
C PRO A 279 11.82 5.33 2.85
N GLY A 280 10.61 5.00 3.32
CA GLY A 280 9.57 5.98 3.61
C GLY A 280 8.93 6.65 2.39
N PHE A 281 9.26 6.26 1.15
CA PHE A 281 8.66 6.75 -0.10
C PHE A 281 8.88 8.24 -0.41
N PHE A 282 9.83 8.92 0.24
CA PHE A 282 10.16 10.31 -0.05
C PHE A 282 10.53 10.49 -1.52
N GLY A 283 10.00 11.52 -2.15
CA GLY A 283 10.08 11.81 -3.57
C GLY A 283 8.84 11.34 -4.34
N PRO A 284 8.60 10.05 -4.53
CA PRO A 284 7.39 9.55 -5.19
C PRO A 284 6.09 10.01 -4.51
N PHE A 285 6.05 10.05 -3.18
CA PHE A 285 4.87 10.47 -2.42
C PHE A 285 4.53 11.93 -2.73
N GLU A 286 5.49 12.84 -2.61
CA GLU A 286 5.32 14.27 -2.89
C GLU A 286 5.01 14.52 -4.37
N ALA A 287 5.74 13.84 -5.26
CA ALA A 287 5.57 14.03 -6.70
C ALA A 287 4.15 13.66 -7.16
N VAL A 288 3.62 12.53 -6.72
CA VAL A 288 2.26 12.12 -7.10
C VAL A 288 1.22 13.08 -6.53
N ILE A 289 1.36 13.50 -5.28
CA ILE A 289 0.41 14.45 -4.67
C ILE A 289 0.42 15.77 -5.44
N VAL A 290 1.59 16.32 -5.73
CA VAL A 290 1.73 17.56 -6.51
C VAL A 290 1.11 17.40 -7.89
N ALA A 291 1.38 16.29 -8.59
CA ALA A 291 0.83 16.04 -9.91
C ALA A 291 -0.70 15.92 -9.91
N VAL A 292 -1.26 15.20 -8.93
CA VAL A 292 -2.71 15.01 -8.84
C VAL A 292 -3.43 16.30 -8.44
N LEU A 293 -2.92 17.04 -7.45
CA LEU A 293 -3.53 18.30 -7.02
C LEU A 293 -3.43 19.38 -8.09
N ALA A 294 -2.41 19.35 -8.95
CA ALA A 294 -2.31 20.21 -10.12
C ALA A 294 -3.48 20.01 -11.11
N LEU A 295 -4.07 18.81 -11.21
CA LEU A 295 -5.27 18.56 -12.02
C LEU A 295 -6.49 19.35 -11.53
N TYR A 296 -6.51 19.70 -10.25
CA TYR A 296 -7.56 20.49 -9.61
C TYR A 296 -7.21 22.00 -9.51
N GLY A 297 -6.13 22.43 -10.17
CA GLY A 297 -5.71 23.82 -10.17
C GLY A 297 -5.06 24.30 -8.86
N VAL A 298 -4.68 23.38 -7.97
CA VAL A 298 -4.00 23.73 -6.72
C VAL A 298 -2.59 24.24 -7.02
N PRO A 299 -2.19 25.42 -6.50
CA PRO A 299 -0.84 25.93 -6.67
C PRO A 299 0.21 24.94 -6.17
N LYS A 300 1.32 24.87 -6.88
CA LYS A 300 2.36 23.84 -6.66
C LYS A 300 3.00 23.92 -5.28
N ASP A 301 3.21 25.09 -4.75
CA ASP A 301 3.76 25.38 -3.42
C ASP A 301 2.79 24.93 -2.31
N VAL A 302 1.48 25.16 -2.47
CA VAL A 302 0.44 24.65 -1.57
C VAL A 302 0.38 23.11 -1.61
N ALA A 303 0.34 22.54 -2.81
CA ALA A 303 0.31 21.09 -3.00
C ALA A 303 1.54 20.38 -2.41
N PHE A 304 2.74 20.96 -2.58
CA PHE A 304 3.96 20.43 -2.00
C PHE A 304 3.99 20.59 -0.46
N SER A 305 3.52 21.73 0.06
CA SER A 305 3.41 21.97 1.50
C SER A 305 2.49 20.97 2.17
N TYR A 306 1.31 20.73 1.57
CA TYR A 306 0.37 19.70 1.99
C TYR A 306 1.02 18.31 1.97
N ALA A 307 1.66 17.93 0.84
CA ALA A 307 2.29 16.62 0.70
C ALA A 307 3.33 16.38 1.79
N LEU A 308 4.22 17.33 2.02
CA LEU A 308 5.29 17.24 3.02
C LEU A 308 4.72 17.17 4.44
N ALA A 309 3.78 18.04 4.79
CA ALA A 309 3.18 18.07 6.12
C ALA A 309 2.41 16.79 6.41
N PHE A 310 1.55 16.33 5.49
CA PHE A 310 0.79 15.11 5.65
C PHE A 310 1.70 13.88 5.73
N HIS A 311 2.73 13.80 4.88
CA HIS A 311 3.69 12.70 4.89
C HIS A 311 4.41 12.60 6.25
N ILE A 312 5.03 13.69 6.71
CA ILE A 312 5.79 13.69 7.96
C ILE A 312 4.88 13.40 9.16
N THR A 313 3.71 14.04 9.23
CA THR A 313 2.81 13.89 10.37
C THR A 313 2.19 12.51 10.47
N THR A 314 1.99 11.80 9.37
CA THR A 314 1.51 10.41 9.36
C THR A 314 2.65 9.39 9.49
N PHE A 315 3.84 9.69 8.97
CA PHE A 315 5.02 8.83 9.07
C PHE A 315 5.48 8.64 10.53
N ILE A 316 5.51 9.72 11.32
CA ILE A 316 6.05 9.71 12.69
C ILE A 316 5.25 8.76 13.61
N PRO A 317 3.93 8.88 13.77
CA PRO A 317 3.15 8.00 14.65
C PRO A 317 3.27 6.52 14.27
N ILE A 318 3.23 6.22 12.97
CA ILE A 318 3.35 4.86 12.45
C ILE A 318 4.71 4.25 12.82
N THR A 319 5.78 5.03 12.63
CA THR A 319 7.14 4.60 12.96
C THR A 319 7.30 4.40 14.46
N LEU A 320 6.79 5.32 15.28
CA LEU A 320 6.83 5.23 16.73
C LEU A 320 6.05 4.01 17.28
N LEU A 321 4.89 3.69 16.68
CA LEU A 321 4.12 2.49 17.03
C LEU A 321 4.91 1.20 16.78
N GLY A 322 5.67 1.13 15.67
CA GLY A 322 6.50 -0.04 15.41
C GLY A 322 7.74 -0.11 16.29
N LEU A 323 8.39 1.01 16.57
CA LEU A 323 9.52 1.05 17.52
C LEU A 323 9.08 0.66 18.92
N TRP A 324 7.92 1.15 19.37
CA TRP A 324 7.30 0.72 20.62
C TRP A 324 6.98 -0.79 20.61
N SER A 325 6.44 -1.30 19.50
CA SER A 325 6.16 -2.74 19.33
C SER A 325 7.43 -3.57 19.39
N LEU A 326 8.53 -3.09 18.82
CA LEU A 326 9.85 -3.74 18.86
C LEU A 326 10.39 -3.78 20.30
N ALA A 327 10.31 -2.66 21.02
CA ALA A 327 10.76 -2.57 22.41
C ALA A 327 9.98 -3.52 23.34
N ARG A 328 8.67 -3.68 23.08
CA ARG A 328 7.81 -4.61 23.85
C ARG A 328 8.02 -6.08 23.49
N ASN A 329 8.62 -6.37 22.33
CA ASN A 329 8.80 -7.73 21.82
C ASN A 329 10.24 -7.95 21.32
N PRO A 330 11.28 -7.88 22.18
CA PRO A 330 12.67 -8.02 21.75
C PRO A 330 12.95 -9.41 21.14
N GLY A 331 12.15 -10.42 21.50
CA GLY A 331 12.21 -11.78 20.95
C GLY A 331 11.63 -11.92 19.53
N ALA A 332 10.95 -10.90 18.97
CA ALA A 332 10.35 -10.98 17.65
C ALA A 332 11.38 -11.29 16.55
N PHE A 333 12.64 -10.84 16.73
CA PHE A 333 13.74 -11.04 15.79
C PHE A 333 14.93 -11.80 16.38
N SER A 334 14.89 -12.20 17.68
CA SER A 334 15.96 -13.00 18.26
C SER A 334 15.98 -14.40 17.60
N ARG A 335 17.18 -14.89 17.28
CA ARG A 335 17.36 -16.31 16.96
C ARG A 335 16.97 -17.08 18.22
N ARG A 336 15.81 -17.80 18.22
CA ARG A 336 15.63 -18.88 19.19
C ARG A 336 16.86 -19.80 19.05
N ARG A 337 17.71 -19.85 20.06
CA ARG A 337 18.63 -20.97 20.21
C ARG A 337 17.75 -22.22 20.11
N ARG A 338 18.02 -23.05 19.11
CA ARG A 338 17.67 -24.47 19.13
C ARG A 338 18.59 -25.09 20.19
N ALA A 339 18.30 -24.84 21.44
CA ALA A 339 18.90 -25.53 22.56
C ALA A 339 17.72 -25.88 23.44
N GLU A 340 17.63 -27.13 23.77
CA GLU A 340 16.63 -27.79 24.62
C GLU A 340 15.48 -28.50 23.87
N ALA A 341 15.84 -29.33 22.89
CA ALA A 341 15.30 -30.66 22.75
C ALA A 341 16.53 -31.58 22.83
N GLY A 342 16.95 -31.84 24.05
CA GLY A 342 17.81 -32.98 24.37
C GLY A 342 17.07 -34.28 24.13
N PRO A 343 17.82 -35.38 24.04
CA PRO A 343 17.44 -36.64 23.45
C PRO A 343 16.27 -37.30 24.13
#